data_6077851e307558f3f6f11bad3fbc23af
#
_entry.id   6077851e307558f3f6f11bad3fbc23af
#
_cell.length_a   1.000
_cell.length_b   1.000
_cell.length_c   1.000
_cell.angle_alpha   90.00
_cell.angle_beta   90.00
_cell.angle_gamma   90.00
#
_symmetry.space_group_name_H-M   'P 1'
#
loop_
_entity.id
_entity.type
_entity.pdbx_description
1 polymer ?
#
loop_
_entity_poly.entity_id
_entity_poly.type
_entity_poly.pdbx_seq_one_letter_code
_entity_poly.pdbx_strand_id
1 'polypeptide(L)' 'MKHVLSVYVENQPGVLVRVASMFSRREFNIDSLSVGITQSPEFSRITVVVHGD' A
#
# COMPACT_ATOMS: atom_id res chain seq x y z
N MET A 1 -5.75 15.35 7.17
CA MET A 1 -6.40 14.23 7.89
C MET A 1 -5.69 12.93 7.57
N LYS A 2 -5.55 12.09 8.58
CA LYS A 2 -4.80 10.85 8.42
C LYS A 2 -5.75 9.71 8.07
N HIS A 3 -5.37 8.91 7.10
CA HIS A 3 -6.12 7.74 6.68
C HIS A 3 -5.24 6.51 6.67
N VAL A 4 -5.80 5.40 7.09
CA VAL A 4 -5.12 4.12 7.06
C VAL A 4 -5.85 3.23 6.06
N LEU A 5 -5.12 2.73 5.07
CA LEU A 5 -5.68 1.89 4.03
C LEU A 5 -4.97 0.54 4.04
N SER A 6 -5.74 -0.52 3.92
CA SER A 6 -5.17 -1.86 3.80
C SER A 6 -5.67 -2.49 2.52
N VAL A 7 -4.75 -3.03 1.75
CA VAL A 7 -5.06 -3.62 0.45
C VAL A 7 -4.38 -4.98 0.35
N TYR A 8 -5.10 -5.97 -0.14
CA TYR A 8 -4.53 -7.27 -0.46
C TYR A 8 -4.19 -7.30 -1.93
N VAL A 9 -2.97 -7.68 -2.25
CA VAL A 9 -2.50 -7.71 -3.64
C VAL A 9 -1.75 -9.01 -3.89
N GLU A 10 -1.68 -9.38 -5.16
CA GLU A 10 -0.89 -10.53 -5.54
C GLU A 10 0.58 -10.23 -5.23
N ASN A 11 1.26 -11.25 -4.71
CA ASN A 11 2.63 -11.09 -4.26
C ASN A 11 3.60 -11.15 -5.43
N GLN A 12 3.53 -10.12 -6.27
CA GLN A 12 4.40 -9.95 -7.42
C GLN A 12 5.05 -8.57 -7.36
N PRO A 13 6.35 -8.49 -7.65
CA PRO A 13 7.07 -7.22 -7.51
C PRO A 13 6.46 -6.06 -8.29
N GLY A 14 6.00 -6.34 -9.52
CA GLY A 14 5.39 -5.30 -10.33
C GLY A 14 4.12 -4.72 -9.73
N VAL A 15 3.35 -5.56 -9.06
CA VAL A 15 2.10 -5.13 -8.44
C VAL A 15 2.39 -4.19 -7.28
N LEU A 16 3.38 -4.54 -6.45
CA LEU A 16 3.72 -3.71 -5.29
C LEU A 16 4.20 -2.33 -5.72
N VAL A 17 5.04 -2.28 -6.75
CA VAL A 17 5.53 -1.01 -7.25
C VAL A 17 4.39 -0.17 -7.83
N ARG A 18 3.48 -0.82 -8.53
CA ARG A 18 2.35 -0.11 -9.14
C ARG A 18 1.44 0.50 -8.08
N VAL A 19 1.15 -0.24 -7.03
CA VAL A 19 0.30 0.27 -5.96
C VAL A 19 0.97 1.45 -5.27
N ALA A 20 2.25 1.35 -4.97
CA ALA A 20 2.98 2.46 -4.36
C ALA A 20 2.97 3.69 -5.25
N SER A 21 3.13 3.50 -6.56
CA SER A 21 3.11 4.61 -7.50
C SER A 21 1.77 5.31 -7.54
N MET A 22 0.69 4.55 -7.41
CA MET A 22 -0.64 5.15 -7.41
C MET A 22 -0.81 6.14 -6.28
N PHE A 23 -0.31 5.81 -5.10
CA PHE A 23 -0.43 6.72 -3.97
C PHE A 23 0.48 7.92 -4.10
N SER A 24 1.67 7.75 -4.67
CA SER A 24 2.61 8.85 -4.79
C SER A 24 2.19 9.88 -5.84
N ARG A 25 1.30 9.51 -6.75
CA ARG A 25 0.81 10.44 -7.78
C ARG A 25 -0.33 11.30 -7.30
N ARG A 26 -0.87 11.01 -6.14
CA ARG A 26 -1.98 11.76 -5.58
C ARG A 26 -1.45 12.87 -4.70
N GLU A 27 -2.36 13.73 -4.26
CA GLU A 27 -2.01 14.84 -3.39
C GLU A 27 -1.82 14.39 -1.94
N PHE A 28 -1.74 13.10 -1.72
CA PHE A 28 -1.54 12.55 -0.39
C PHE A 28 -0.07 12.34 -0.11
N ASN A 29 0.31 12.64 1.12
CA ASN A 29 1.63 12.30 1.60
C ASN A 29 1.55 10.93 2.26
N ILE A 30 2.45 10.05 1.88
CA ILE A 30 2.55 8.75 2.51
C ILE A 30 3.40 8.88 3.76
N ASP A 31 2.78 8.67 4.91
CA ASP A 31 3.50 8.69 6.19
C ASP A 31 4.24 7.39 6.41
N SER A 32 3.60 6.28 6.05
CA SER A 32 4.25 4.98 6.17
C SER A 32 3.63 4.02 5.18
N LEU A 33 4.44 3.07 4.79
CA LEU A 33 4.00 1.99 3.91
C LEU A 33 4.65 0.72 4.43
N SER A 34 3.82 -0.27 4.72
CA SER A 34 4.35 -1.56 5.16
C SER A 34 3.70 -2.67 4.36
N VAL A 35 4.47 -3.71 4.12
CA VAL A 35 4.03 -4.87 3.38
C VAL A 35 4.17 -6.07 4.30
N GLY A 36 3.08 -6.79 4.48
CA GLY A 36 3.06 -7.95 5.33
C GLY A 36 2.65 -9.19 4.58
N ILE A 37 3.13 -10.33 5.04
CA ILE A 37 2.69 -11.61 4.48
C ILE A 37 1.31 -11.93 5.03
N THR A 38 0.57 -12.73 4.26
CA THR A 38 -0.72 -13.24 4.68
C THR A 38 -0.62 -14.74 4.87
N GLN A 39 -1.73 -15.37 5.21
CA GLN A 39 -1.76 -16.82 5.31
C GLN A 39 -1.55 -17.49 3.97
N SER A 40 -1.89 -16.80 2.90
CA SER A 40 -1.65 -17.27 1.54
C SER A 40 -0.36 -16.68 1.02
N PRO A 41 0.64 -17.50 0.66
CA PRO A 41 1.90 -16.95 0.12
C PRO A 41 1.73 -16.24 -1.21
N GLU A 42 0.59 -16.40 -1.86
CA GLU A 42 0.32 -15.74 -3.13
C GLU A 42 -0.08 -14.29 -2.98
N PHE A 43 -0.43 -13.87 -1.77
CA PHE A 43 -0.93 -12.52 -1.52
C PHE A 43 -0.13 -11.84 -0.42
N SER A 44 -0.03 -10.55 -0.54
CA SER A 44 0.55 -9.69 0.48
C SER A 44 -0.45 -8.64 0.88
N ARG A 45 -0.33 -8.18 2.10
CA ARG A 45 -1.15 -7.07 2.60
C ARG A 45 -0.29 -5.82 2.64
N ILE A 46 -0.76 -4.79 1.98
CA ILE A 46 -0.11 -3.49 2.01
C ILE A 46 -0.91 -2.59 2.93
N THR A 47 -0.25 -2.04 3.93
CA THR A 47 -0.87 -1.06 4.81
C THR A 47 -0.21 0.28 4.55
N VAL A 48 -1.03 1.26 4.18
CA VAL A 48 -0.55 2.60 3.84
C VAL A 48 -1.21 3.58 4.80
N VAL A 49 -0.38 4.40 5.41
CA VAL A 49 -0.87 5.52 6.20
C VAL A 49 -0.61 6.78 5.40
N VAL A 50 -1.66 7.46 5.02
CA VAL A 50 -1.57 8.67 4.22
C VAL A 50 -2.11 9.85 5.00
N HIS A 51 -1.59 11.01 4.66
CA HIS A 51 -2.00 12.26 5.29
C HIS A 51 -2.43 13.20 4.17
N GLY A 52 -3.67 13.68 4.24
CA GLY A 52 -4.20 14.59 3.26
C GLY A 52 -5.23 15.52 3.88
N ASP A 53 -5.57 16.56 3.18
CA ASP A 53 -6.55 17.54 3.65
C ASP A 53 -7.99 17.09 3.42
#